data_40a224abe9a868cf00a939cbae2e0b82
#
_entry.id   40a224abe9a868cf00a939cbae2e0b82
#
_cell.length_a   1.000
_cell.length_b   1.000
_cell.length_c   1.000
_cell.angle_alpha   90.00
_cell.angle_beta   90.00
_cell.angle_gamma   90.00
#
_symmetry.space_group_name_H-M   'P 1'
#
loop_
_entity.id
_entity.type
_entity.pdbx_description
1 polymer ?
#
loop_
_entity_poly.entity_id
_entity_poly.type
_entity_poly.pdbx_seq_one_letter_code
_entity_poly.pdbx_strand_id
1 'polypeptide(L)'
;MRKRMGSCTTKGPTEGDIRISDRIKGWPQWVIEYVVAHELAHRKHPNHSKEFWTYLARHPKAERARGFIMGIAFQLGEDAEDLL
;
A
#
# COMPACT_ATOMS: atom_id res chain seq x y z
N MET A 1 15.82 0.84 -9.57
CA MET A 1 15.61 0.95 -8.12
C MET A 1 14.13 1.21 -7.85
N ARG A 2 13.54 0.41 -7.00
CA ARG A 2 12.12 0.58 -6.68
C ARG A 2 11.93 1.74 -5.71
N LYS A 3 10.88 2.52 -5.96
CA LYS A 3 10.55 3.67 -5.12
C LYS A 3 9.24 3.39 -4.40
N ARG A 4 9.28 2.55 -3.39
CA ARG A 4 8.09 2.20 -2.62
C ARG A 4 7.56 3.38 -1.85
N MET A 5 6.26 3.49 -1.80
CA MET A 5 5.55 4.51 -1.02
C MET A 5 5.21 4.01 0.39
N GLY A 6 5.18 2.70 0.57
CA GLY A 6 4.97 2.08 1.87
C GLY A 6 5.49 0.67 1.90
N SER A 7 5.72 0.14 3.07
CA SER A 7 6.16 -1.25 3.25
C SER A 7 5.78 -1.77 4.62
N CYS A 8 5.72 -3.09 4.72
CA CYS A 8 5.49 -3.78 5.99
C CYS A 8 6.49 -4.92 6.11
N THR A 9 7.18 -5.01 7.24
CA THR A 9 8.12 -6.08 7.48
C THR A 9 7.35 -7.33 7.88
N THR A 10 7.55 -8.42 7.14
CA THR A 10 6.81 -9.67 7.36
C THR A 10 7.63 -10.76 8.02
N LYS A 11 8.91 -10.52 8.28
CA LYS A 11 9.82 -11.51 8.88
C LYS A 11 10.81 -10.81 9.80
N GLY A 12 11.35 -11.59 10.74
CA GLY A 12 12.43 -11.16 11.60
C GLY A 12 11.99 -10.31 12.78
N PRO A 13 12.97 -9.70 13.49
CA PRO A 13 12.68 -8.95 14.73
C PRO A 13 11.77 -7.75 14.54
N THR A 14 11.69 -7.22 13.31
CA THR A 14 10.86 -6.05 13.01
C THR A 14 9.55 -6.42 12.32
N GLU A 15 9.14 -7.69 12.42
CA GLU A 15 7.89 -8.15 11.82
C GLU A 15 6.72 -7.30 12.29
N GLY A 16 5.91 -6.87 11.33
CA GLY A 16 4.75 -6.03 11.59
C GLY A 16 5.03 -4.54 11.57
N ASP A 17 6.29 -4.12 11.48
CA ASP A 17 6.62 -2.70 11.38
C ASP A 17 6.19 -2.15 10.02
N ILE A 18 5.59 -0.97 10.04
CA ILE A 18 5.11 -0.30 8.84
C ILE A 18 5.92 0.95 8.61
N ARG A 19 6.34 1.14 7.36
CA ARG A 19 7.08 2.34 6.95
C ARG A 19 6.35 3.00 5.80
N ILE A 20 6.17 4.31 5.92
CA ILE A 20 5.49 5.12 4.90
C ILE A 20 6.48 6.16 4.38
N SER A 21 6.58 6.26 3.06
CA SER A 21 7.47 7.22 2.44
C SER A 21 6.99 8.65 2.62
N ASP A 22 7.92 9.58 2.84
CA ASP A 22 7.60 11.01 2.89
C ASP A 22 7.08 11.52 1.55
N ARG A 23 7.31 10.79 0.48
CA ARG A 23 6.89 11.19 -0.86
C ARG A 23 5.38 11.29 -1.00
N ILE A 24 4.62 10.66 -0.12
CA ILE A 24 3.16 10.69 -0.18
C ILE A 24 2.53 11.81 0.65
N LYS A 25 3.33 12.64 1.29
CA LYS A 25 2.81 13.72 2.13
C LYS A 25 1.84 14.65 1.42
N GLY A 26 2.06 14.90 0.13
CA GLY A 26 1.19 15.75 -0.66
C GLY A 26 -0.05 15.07 -1.20
N TRP A 27 -0.23 13.79 -0.94
CA TRP A 27 -1.37 13.04 -1.44
C TRP A 27 -2.62 13.32 -0.61
N PRO A 28 -3.82 13.15 -1.19
CA PRO A 28 -5.05 13.28 -0.42
C PRO A 28 -5.05 12.35 0.78
N GLN A 29 -5.66 12.80 1.89
CA GLN A 29 -5.70 12.03 3.12
C GLN A 29 -6.29 10.63 2.91
N TRP A 30 -7.34 10.52 2.11
CA TRP A 30 -7.99 9.24 1.87
C TRP A 30 -7.09 8.24 1.12
N VAL A 31 -6.13 8.73 0.33
CA VAL A 31 -5.14 7.87 -0.31
C VAL A 31 -4.10 7.41 0.70
N ILE A 32 -3.64 8.33 1.56
CA ILE A 32 -2.67 8.00 2.61
C ILE A 32 -3.26 6.95 3.54
N GLU A 33 -4.53 7.10 3.92
CA GLU A 33 -5.21 6.11 4.75
C GLU A 33 -5.27 4.75 4.09
N TYR A 34 -5.47 4.71 2.79
CA TYR A 34 -5.44 3.45 2.05
C TYR A 34 -4.06 2.80 2.09
N VAL A 35 -3.00 3.58 1.91
CA VAL A 35 -1.63 3.05 1.96
C VAL A 35 -1.35 2.44 3.32
N VAL A 36 -1.76 3.11 4.39
CA VAL A 36 -1.62 2.58 5.74
C VAL A 36 -2.42 1.29 5.89
N ALA A 37 -3.66 1.26 5.42
CA ALA A 37 -4.50 0.07 5.48
C ALA A 37 -3.89 -1.09 4.70
N HIS A 38 -3.29 -0.80 3.55
CA HIS A 38 -2.60 -1.79 2.72
C HIS A 38 -1.45 -2.45 3.50
N GLU A 39 -0.63 -1.62 4.16
CA GLU A 39 0.48 -2.15 4.92
C GLU A 39 0.01 -2.90 6.17
N LEU A 40 -1.04 -2.42 6.82
CA LEU A 40 -1.63 -3.13 7.95
C LEU A 40 -2.19 -4.49 7.56
N ALA A 41 -2.76 -4.60 6.35
CA ALA A 41 -3.27 -5.86 5.84
C ALA A 41 -2.16 -6.90 5.71
N HIS A 42 -0.94 -6.48 5.42
CA HIS A 42 0.20 -7.38 5.33
C HIS A 42 0.57 -8.04 6.66
N ARG A 43 0.12 -7.51 7.77
CA ARG A 43 0.33 -8.15 9.07
C ARG A 43 -0.39 -9.49 9.17
N LYS A 44 -1.55 -9.60 8.51
CA LYS A 44 -2.33 -10.84 8.49
C LYS A 44 -2.07 -11.66 7.24
N HIS A 45 -1.83 -10.97 6.13
CA HIS A 45 -1.71 -11.59 4.81
C HIS A 45 -0.45 -11.09 4.13
N PRO A 46 0.71 -11.72 4.37
CA PRO A 46 2.00 -11.27 3.80
C PRO A 46 2.02 -11.20 2.27
N ASN A 47 1.22 -12.04 1.62
CA ASN A 47 1.16 -12.07 0.16
C ASN A 47 -0.08 -11.34 -0.33
N HIS A 48 -0.04 -10.86 -1.58
CA HIS A 48 -1.20 -10.26 -2.23
C HIS A 48 -2.19 -11.34 -2.68
N SER A 49 -2.64 -12.16 -1.74
CA SER A 49 -3.58 -13.23 -1.99
C SER A 49 -5.01 -12.71 -2.09
N LYS A 50 -5.94 -13.61 -2.45
CA LYS A 50 -7.35 -13.27 -2.49
C LYS A 50 -7.84 -12.79 -1.12
N GLU A 51 -7.37 -13.41 -0.07
CA GLU A 51 -7.72 -13.04 1.31
C GLU A 51 -7.23 -11.64 1.65
N PHE A 52 -6.01 -11.30 1.21
CA PHE A 52 -5.48 -9.95 1.38
C PHE A 52 -6.39 -8.91 0.73
N TRP A 53 -6.75 -9.12 -0.52
CA TRP A 53 -7.59 -8.17 -1.25
C TRP A 53 -9.01 -8.07 -0.66
N THR A 54 -9.56 -9.20 -0.21
CA THR A 54 -10.87 -9.21 0.45
C THR A 54 -10.82 -8.40 1.74
N TYR A 55 -9.76 -8.56 2.51
CA TYR A 55 -9.57 -7.79 3.74
C TYR A 55 -9.48 -6.29 3.46
N LEU A 56 -8.66 -5.94 2.47
CA LEU A 56 -8.41 -4.54 2.12
C LEU A 56 -9.65 -3.87 1.53
N ALA A 57 -10.49 -4.62 0.83
CA ALA A 57 -11.70 -4.08 0.23
C ALA A 57 -12.69 -3.53 1.25
N ARG A 58 -12.52 -3.83 2.53
CA ARG A 58 -13.33 -3.27 3.61
C ARG A 58 -13.06 -1.79 3.84
N HIS A 59 -11.93 -1.29 3.37
CA HIS A 59 -11.60 0.12 3.51
C HIS A 59 -12.55 0.96 2.65
N PRO A 60 -13.19 2.01 3.21
CA PRO A 60 -14.28 2.73 2.52
C PRO A 60 -13.93 3.30 1.15
N LYS A 61 -12.71 3.71 0.91
CA LYS A 61 -12.32 4.33 -0.35
C LYS A 61 -11.22 3.54 -1.07
N ALA A 62 -11.19 2.22 -0.83
CA ALA A 62 -10.13 1.38 -1.35
C ALA A 62 -9.99 1.46 -2.88
N GLU A 63 -11.10 1.37 -3.60
CA GLU A 63 -11.06 1.40 -5.07
C GLU A 63 -10.55 2.73 -5.61
N ARG A 64 -11.00 3.83 -5.02
CA ARG A 64 -10.56 5.16 -5.44
C ARG A 64 -9.08 5.37 -5.19
N ALA A 65 -8.63 4.98 -4.01
CA ALA A 65 -7.23 5.10 -3.64
C ALA A 65 -6.34 4.23 -4.53
N ARG A 66 -6.80 3.01 -4.80
CA ARG A 66 -6.09 2.11 -5.69
C ARG A 66 -5.96 2.71 -7.08
N GLY A 67 -7.04 3.29 -7.61
CA GLY A 67 -7.00 3.97 -8.90
C GLY A 67 -6.04 5.14 -8.93
N PHE A 68 -6.01 5.93 -7.87
CA PHE A 68 -5.06 7.04 -7.73
C PHE A 68 -3.61 6.53 -7.82
N ILE A 69 -3.31 5.47 -7.08
CA ILE A 69 -1.96 4.90 -7.06
C ILE A 69 -1.61 4.28 -8.41
N MET A 70 -2.56 3.63 -9.06
CA MET A 70 -2.35 3.09 -10.39
C MET A 70 -2.01 4.18 -11.41
N GLY A 71 -2.64 5.34 -11.29
CA GLY A 71 -2.33 6.50 -12.14
C GLY A 71 -0.92 7.01 -11.92
N ILE A 72 -0.50 7.11 -10.66
CA ILE A 72 0.85 7.51 -10.32
C ILE A 72 1.86 6.51 -10.87
N ALA A 73 1.59 5.22 -10.67
CA ALA A 73 2.47 4.16 -11.16
C ALA A 73 2.61 4.21 -12.68
N PHE A 74 1.53 4.48 -13.38
CA PHE A 74 1.56 4.62 -14.83
C PHE A 74 2.50 5.73 -15.28
N GLN A 75 2.42 6.89 -14.61
CA GLN A 75 3.31 8.01 -14.93
C GLN A 75 4.77 7.70 -14.66
N LEU A 76 5.05 6.88 -13.64
CA LEU A 76 6.42 6.49 -13.28
C LEU A 76 6.90 5.30 -14.10
N GLY A 77 6.07 4.69 -14.91
CA GLY A 77 6.42 3.49 -15.66
C GLY A 77 6.56 2.26 -14.79
N GLU A 78 5.86 2.20 -13.66
CA GLU A 78 5.92 1.10 -12.71
C GLU A 78 4.54 0.51 -12.47
N ASP A 79 4.50 -0.69 -11.88
CA ASP A 79 3.23 -1.28 -11.44
C ASP A 79 2.84 -0.72 -10.09
N ALA A 80 1.53 -0.57 -9.87
CA ALA A 80 1.04 -0.07 -8.59
C ALA A 80 1.50 -0.94 -7.41
N GLU A 81 1.57 -2.26 -7.61
CA GLU A 81 2.01 -3.18 -6.58
C GLU A 81 3.48 -2.96 -6.19
N ASP A 82 4.30 -2.47 -7.11
CA ASP A 82 5.70 -2.19 -6.82
C ASP A 82 5.87 -0.94 -5.96
N LEU A 83 4.88 -0.06 -5.92
CA LEU A 83 4.91 1.13 -5.07
C LEU A 83 4.49 0.83 -3.63
N LEU A 84 3.79 -0.24 -3.42
CA LEU A 84 3.30 -0.67 -2.13
C LEU A 84 3.81 -2.07 -1.80
#